data_c98316afc3d98e32f6ffb237fc458551
#
_entry.id   c98316afc3d98e32f6ffb237fc458551
#
_cell.length_a   1.000
_cell.length_b   1.000
_cell.length_c   1.000
_cell.angle_alpha   90.00
_cell.angle_beta   90.00
_cell.angle_gamma   90.00
#
_symmetry.space_group_name_H-M   'P 1'
#
loop_
_entity.id
_entity.type
_entity.pdbx_description
1 polymer ?
#
loop_
_entity_poly.entity_id
_entity_poly.type
_entity_poly.pdbx_seq_one_letter_code
_entity_poly.pdbx_strand_id
1 'polypeptide(L)'
;MAYVTPGDFVIQGDNSMHVHATCVPKKKYRTFKEFFFALQENSERRLVPIEEIDVLMLRNDPSNDAGERPWAEGAGVLFGREAARRGVLVLNDPDGLSRAVNKLYFQGFPEEVRAETLISKTAADIKAFSKEHGGKVILKPLQGSGGQGVFAVGGKKASNLNQMIEAIGRDGYIIAQSYLPAASKGDIRLFLMNGAPLKIGAKYCALRRVAAEGDVRSNVHAGGSMEPAEIGETELRLAEVIRPKLIRDGMFLVGIDIVGDKILEVNVFSPGNLHTCSKLAGVRFSTPILESIERKVELRKDPSCNLDNLALSVL
;
A
#
# COMPACT_ATOMS: atom_id res chain seq x y z
N MET A 1 -1.69 -21.96 -5.98
CA MET A 1 -1.89 -20.70 -5.23
C MET A 1 -2.68 -21.03 -3.99
N ALA A 2 -2.28 -20.49 -2.85
CA ALA A 2 -2.94 -20.67 -1.56
C ALA A 2 -3.15 -19.30 -0.89
N TYR A 3 -4.09 -19.23 0.04
CA TYR A 3 -4.37 -18.06 0.85
C TYR A 3 -3.94 -18.35 2.30
N VAL A 4 -3.27 -17.37 2.90
CA VAL A 4 -2.75 -17.41 4.27
C VAL A 4 -3.14 -16.13 4.99
N THR A 5 -3.56 -16.20 6.23
CA THR A 5 -3.83 -15.05 7.10
C THR A 5 -2.70 -14.83 8.10
N PRO A 6 -2.62 -13.69 8.78
CA PRO A 6 -1.64 -13.46 9.83
C PRO A 6 -1.61 -14.51 10.95
N GLY A 7 -2.74 -15.19 11.21
CA GLY A 7 -2.85 -16.22 12.26
C GLY A 7 -2.51 -17.65 11.82
N ASP A 8 -2.07 -17.86 10.59
CA ASP A 8 -1.85 -19.20 10.04
C ASP A 8 -0.40 -19.70 10.15
N PHE A 9 0.53 -18.87 10.60
CA PHE A 9 1.94 -19.25 10.73
C PHE A 9 2.18 -20.08 11.98
N VAL A 10 3.02 -21.11 11.85
CA VAL A 10 3.39 -22.05 12.93
C VAL A 10 4.89 -22.25 12.92
N ILE A 11 5.54 -22.14 14.09
CA ILE A 11 6.90 -22.59 14.32
C ILE A 11 6.80 -23.79 15.28
N GLN A 12 7.29 -24.96 14.83
CA GLN A 12 7.22 -26.19 15.61
C GLN A 12 8.39 -26.34 16.59
N GLY A 13 8.31 -27.34 17.47
CA GLY A 13 9.32 -27.57 18.49
C GLY A 13 10.72 -27.92 17.94
N ASP A 14 10.81 -28.41 16.70
CA ASP A 14 12.05 -28.65 15.96
C ASP A 14 12.55 -27.41 15.20
N ASN A 15 11.92 -26.24 15.42
CA ASN A 15 12.18 -24.97 14.76
C ASN A 15 11.84 -24.97 13.25
N SER A 16 11.10 -25.96 12.73
CA SER A 16 10.55 -25.88 11.39
C SER A 16 9.40 -24.88 11.32
N MET A 17 9.25 -24.17 10.19
CA MET A 17 8.17 -23.21 9.97
C MET A 17 7.15 -23.77 8.99
N HIS A 18 5.89 -23.65 9.33
CA HIS A 18 4.76 -24.10 8.53
C HIS A 18 3.69 -23.02 8.44
N VAL A 19 2.78 -23.18 7.49
CA VAL A 19 1.58 -22.35 7.39
C VAL A 19 0.33 -23.20 7.21
N HIS A 20 -0.75 -22.84 7.86
CA HIS A 20 -2.08 -23.37 7.58
C HIS A 20 -2.63 -22.71 6.30
N ALA A 21 -2.25 -23.23 5.15
CA ALA A 21 -2.61 -22.67 3.86
C ALA A 21 -4.01 -23.14 3.42
N THR A 22 -4.87 -22.19 3.02
CA THR A 22 -6.16 -22.47 2.39
C THR A 22 -5.92 -22.65 0.88
N CYS A 23 -6.01 -23.89 0.41
CA CYS A 23 -5.70 -24.30 -0.95
C CYS A 23 -6.97 -24.53 -1.76
N VAL A 24 -7.07 -23.93 -2.93
CA VAL A 24 -8.14 -24.19 -3.89
C VAL A 24 -7.78 -25.37 -4.80
N PRO A 25 -8.78 -26.12 -5.35
CA PRO A 25 -8.52 -27.17 -6.32
C PRO A 25 -7.68 -26.69 -7.51
N LYS A 26 -6.72 -27.52 -7.96
CA LYS A 26 -5.89 -27.24 -9.13
C LYS A 26 -6.71 -27.38 -10.42
N LYS A 27 -7.38 -26.31 -10.82
CA LYS A 27 -8.12 -26.20 -12.08
C LYS A 27 -8.01 -24.81 -12.67
N LYS A 28 -8.41 -24.65 -13.93
CA LYS A 28 -8.51 -23.33 -14.57
C LYS A 28 -9.79 -22.63 -14.10
N TYR A 29 -9.64 -21.47 -13.46
CA TYR A 29 -10.75 -20.59 -13.09
C TYR A 29 -10.96 -19.56 -14.22
N ARG A 30 -12.19 -19.40 -14.70
CA ARG A 30 -12.51 -18.48 -15.79
C ARG A 30 -12.70 -17.04 -15.32
N THR A 31 -13.17 -16.88 -14.07
CA THR A 31 -13.46 -15.58 -13.48
C THR A 31 -12.93 -15.49 -12.05
N PHE A 32 -12.72 -14.27 -11.58
CA PHE A 32 -12.39 -14.01 -10.17
C PHE A 32 -13.48 -14.53 -9.22
N LYS A 33 -14.77 -14.39 -9.61
CA LYS A 33 -15.89 -14.88 -8.77
C LYS A 33 -15.85 -16.40 -8.61
N GLU A 34 -15.56 -17.15 -9.68
CA GLU A 34 -15.40 -18.60 -9.61
C GLU A 34 -14.26 -19.03 -8.69
N PHE A 35 -13.12 -18.33 -8.78
CA PHE A 35 -11.98 -18.56 -7.89
C PHE A 35 -12.32 -18.25 -6.43
N PHE A 36 -12.94 -17.08 -6.19
CA PHE A 36 -13.32 -16.65 -4.84
C PHE A 36 -14.34 -17.59 -4.20
N PHE A 37 -15.34 -18.03 -4.96
CA PHE A 37 -16.29 -19.06 -4.51
C PHE A 37 -15.59 -20.38 -4.15
N ALA A 38 -14.64 -20.82 -4.98
CA ALA A 38 -13.87 -22.02 -4.69
C ALA A 38 -13.00 -21.86 -3.43
N LEU A 39 -12.49 -20.66 -3.17
CA LEU A 39 -11.74 -20.37 -1.94
C LEU A 39 -12.62 -20.47 -0.69
N GLN A 40 -13.88 -20.04 -0.78
CA GLN A 40 -14.81 -20.05 0.35
C GLN A 40 -15.43 -21.43 0.59
N GLU A 41 -15.87 -22.12 -0.47
CA GLU A 41 -16.75 -23.30 -0.36
C GLU A 41 -16.03 -24.63 -0.66
N ASN A 42 -14.95 -24.59 -1.45
CA ASN A 42 -14.29 -25.79 -1.96
C ASN A 42 -12.78 -25.81 -1.69
N SER A 43 -12.31 -25.07 -0.70
CA SER A 43 -10.91 -25.06 -0.32
C SER A 43 -10.59 -26.13 0.69
N GLU A 44 -9.35 -26.59 0.70
CA GLU A 44 -8.78 -27.48 1.70
C GLU A 44 -7.75 -26.73 2.52
N ARG A 45 -7.83 -26.83 3.84
CA ARG A 45 -6.82 -26.27 4.73
C ARG A 45 -5.74 -27.33 4.98
N ARG A 46 -4.50 -26.98 4.61
CA ARG A 46 -3.33 -27.87 4.74
C ARG A 46 -2.25 -27.18 5.55
N LEU A 47 -1.55 -27.99 6.36
CA LEU A 47 -0.31 -27.57 6.98
C LEU A 47 0.83 -27.79 5.97
N VAL A 48 1.42 -26.71 5.48
CA VAL A 48 2.43 -26.70 4.42
C VAL A 48 3.75 -26.22 5.01
N PRO A 49 4.88 -26.95 4.83
CA PRO A 49 6.19 -26.42 5.16
C PRO A 49 6.47 -25.12 4.40
N ILE A 50 7.07 -24.15 5.06
CA ILE A 50 7.30 -22.84 4.43
C ILE A 50 8.22 -22.93 3.20
N GLU A 51 9.14 -23.89 3.21
CA GLU A 51 10.12 -24.16 2.15
C GLU A 51 9.47 -24.70 0.87
N GLU A 52 8.22 -25.20 0.94
CA GLU A 52 7.43 -25.60 -0.25
C GLU A 52 6.76 -24.41 -0.94
N ILE A 53 6.87 -23.20 -0.37
CA ILE A 53 6.29 -21.99 -0.89
C ILE A 53 7.34 -21.21 -1.68
N ASP A 54 7.16 -21.10 -2.99
CA ASP A 54 8.07 -20.32 -3.84
C ASP A 54 8.01 -18.81 -3.52
N VAL A 55 6.79 -18.29 -3.28
CA VAL A 55 6.55 -16.84 -3.06
C VAL A 55 5.52 -16.63 -1.97
N LEU A 56 5.84 -15.78 -1.01
CA LEU A 56 4.92 -15.21 -0.04
C LEU A 56 4.67 -13.75 -0.37
N MET A 57 3.47 -13.42 -0.84
CA MET A 57 3.09 -12.04 -1.13
C MET A 57 2.34 -11.44 0.06
N LEU A 58 2.97 -10.49 0.76
CA LEU A 58 2.40 -9.81 1.92
C LEU A 58 1.40 -8.75 1.46
N ARG A 59 0.11 -9.01 1.69
CA ARG A 59 -1.00 -8.17 1.24
C ARG A 59 -1.99 -7.81 2.35
N ASN A 60 -1.65 -8.11 3.60
CA ASN A 60 -2.44 -7.61 4.72
C ASN A 60 -2.24 -6.09 4.87
N ASP A 61 -3.27 -5.41 5.32
CA ASP A 61 -3.19 -3.99 5.72
C ASP A 61 -3.10 -3.94 7.26
N PRO A 62 -1.93 -3.58 7.82
CA PRO A 62 -1.75 -3.54 9.28
C PRO A 62 -2.77 -2.66 9.99
N SER A 63 -3.22 -1.57 9.36
CA SER A 63 -4.18 -0.64 9.95
C SER A 63 -5.56 -1.25 10.20
N ASN A 64 -5.94 -2.29 9.44
CA ASN A 64 -7.20 -2.99 9.65
C ASN A 64 -7.15 -3.93 10.86
N ASP A 65 -5.97 -4.33 11.28
CA ASP A 65 -5.77 -5.25 12.41
C ASP A 65 -5.56 -4.50 13.74
N ALA A 66 -5.06 -3.28 13.71
CA ALA A 66 -4.63 -2.49 14.88
C ALA A 66 -5.71 -2.33 15.97
N GLY A 67 -7.01 -2.28 15.58
CA GLY A 67 -8.12 -2.14 16.54
C GLY A 67 -8.56 -3.48 17.15
N GLU A 68 -8.95 -4.42 16.31
CA GLU A 68 -9.58 -5.67 16.74
C GLU A 68 -8.58 -6.80 17.00
N ARG A 69 -7.45 -6.81 16.28
CA ARG A 69 -6.45 -7.88 16.34
C ARG A 69 -5.03 -7.30 16.38
N PRO A 70 -4.64 -6.55 17.44
CA PRO A 70 -3.33 -5.86 17.50
C PRO A 70 -2.13 -6.79 17.30
N TRP A 71 -2.24 -8.06 17.70
CA TRP A 71 -1.22 -9.09 17.48
C TRP A 71 -0.97 -9.38 15.99
N ALA A 72 -1.96 -9.16 15.13
CA ALA A 72 -1.89 -9.44 13.68
C ALA A 72 -1.24 -8.29 12.88
N GLU A 73 -1.21 -7.08 13.45
CA GLU A 73 -0.67 -5.88 12.79
C GLU A 73 0.75 -6.10 12.25
N GLY A 74 1.63 -6.66 13.07
CA GLY A 74 3.02 -6.96 12.71
C GLY A 74 3.28 -8.36 12.18
N ALA A 75 2.32 -9.26 12.24
CA ALA A 75 2.54 -10.68 11.99
C ALA A 75 3.05 -10.96 10.57
N GLY A 76 2.49 -10.30 9.55
CA GLY A 76 2.94 -10.45 8.16
C GLY A 76 4.42 -10.11 7.98
N VAL A 77 4.89 -9.04 8.60
CA VAL A 77 6.29 -8.61 8.55
C VAL A 77 7.19 -9.59 9.32
N LEU A 78 6.80 -9.95 10.55
CA LEU A 78 7.60 -10.85 11.39
C LEU A 78 7.79 -12.23 10.74
N PHE A 79 6.70 -12.86 10.34
CA PHE A 79 6.75 -14.17 9.69
C PHE A 79 7.27 -14.09 8.25
N GLY A 80 7.07 -12.96 7.57
CA GLY A 80 7.69 -12.71 6.27
C GLY A 80 9.22 -12.69 6.34
N ARG A 81 9.82 -12.07 7.36
CA ARG A 81 11.27 -12.11 7.61
C ARG A 81 11.77 -13.53 7.83
N GLU A 82 11.04 -14.29 8.65
CA GLU A 82 11.43 -15.67 8.94
C GLU A 82 11.31 -16.55 7.69
N ALA A 83 10.28 -16.36 6.87
CA ALA A 83 10.13 -17.03 5.58
C ALA A 83 11.26 -16.66 4.60
N ALA A 84 11.62 -15.39 4.50
CA ALA A 84 12.74 -14.94 3.66
C ALA A 84 14.07 -15.54 4.10
N ARG A 85 14.34 -15.63 5.40
CA ARG A 85 15.52 -16.29 5.97
C ARG A 85 15.58 -17.79 5.63
N ARG A 86 14.43 -18.43 5.42
CA ARG A 86 14.30 -19.84 5.02
C ARG A 86 14.29 -20.05 3.50
N GLY A 87 14.55 -19.01 2.73
CA GLY A 87 14.68 -19.13 1.28
C GLY A 87 13.41 -18.85 0.47
N VAL A 88 12.29 -18.48 1.10
CA VAL A 88 11.08 -18.05 0.38
C VAL A 88 11.28 -16.65 -0.20
N LEU A 89 10.84 -16.41 -1.43
CA LEU A 89 10.77 -15.06 -1.97
C LEU A 89 9.58 -14.32 -1.34
N VAL A 90 9.85 -13.25 -0.58
CA VAL A 90 8.80 -12.46 0.09
C VAL A 90 8.65 -11.09 -0.57
N LEU A 91 7.45 -10.73 -0.98
CA LEU A 91 7.11 -9.51 -1.71
C LEU A 91 5.96 -8.73 -1.01
N ASN A 92 6.05 -7.41 -0.78
CA ASN A 92 7.28 -6.59 -0.82
C ASN A 92 8.27 -7.09 0.24
N ASP A 93 9.51 -6.60 0.21
CA ASP A 93 10.51 -6.99 1.21
C ASP A 93 10.03 -6.68 2.64
N PRO A 94 10.09 -7.66 3.57
CA PRO A 94 9.52 -7.48 4.92
C PRO A 94 10.29 -6.46 5.76
N ASP A 95 11.59 -6.25 5.54
CA ASP A 95 12.36 -5.21 6.24
C ASP A 95 11.99 -3.81 5.74
N GLY A 96 11.75 -3.67 4.44
CA GLY A 96 11.18 -2.48 3.85
C GLY A 96 9.78 -2.18 4.39
N LEU A 97 8.90 -3.18 4.41
CA LEU A 97 7.54 -3.04 4.94
C LEU A 97 7.53 -2.65 6.42
N SER A 98 8.47 -3.16 7.23
CA SER A 98 8.56 -2.79 8.65
C SER A 98 8.78 -1.30 8.89
N ARG A 99 9.45 -0.62 7.95
CA ARG A 99 9.63 0.84 7.97
C ARG A 99 8.38 1.60 7.53
N ALA A 100 7.45 0.92 6.87
CA ALA A 100 6.27 1.50 6.22
C ALA A 100 4.94 1.19 6.94
N VAL A 101 4.97 0.70 8.17
CA VAL A 101 3.77 0.33 8.96
C VAL A 101 2.84 1.51 9.25
N ASN A 102 3.32 2.73 9.13
CA ASN A 102 2.53 3.94 9.28
C ASN A 102 2.97 5.05 8.32
N LYS A 103 2.23 6.16 8.31
CA LYS A 103 2.45 7.28 7.37
C LYS A 103 3.75 8.07 7.60
N LEU A 104 4.49 7.82 8.70
CA LEU A 104 5.81 8.41 8.91
C LEU A 104 6.80 7.99 7.82
N TYR A 105 6.64 6.79 7.25
CA TYR A 105 7.42 6.30 6.12
C TYR A 105 7.49 7.31 4.97
N PHE A 106 6.39 8.02 4.73
CA PHE A 106 6.30 9.01 3.67
C PHE A 106 7.25 10.21 3.90
N GLN A 107 7.61 10.53 5.14
CA GLN A 107 8.55 11.61 5.45
C GLN A 107 9.99 11.29 4.99
N GLY A 108 10.31 10.05 4.70
CA GLY A 108 11.61 9.64 4.15
C GLY A 108 11.77 9.86 2.64
N PHE A 109 10.76 10.33 1.92
CA PHE A 109 10.87 10.73 0.51
C PHE A 109 11.29 12.20 0.39
N PRO A 110 11.86 12.64 -0.76
CA PRO A 110 12.29 14.02 -0.98
C PRO A 110 11.16 15.04 -0.73
N GLU A 111 11.50 16.19 -0.16
CA GLU A 111 10.52 17.24 0.17
C GLU A 111 9.81 17.80 -1.07
N GLU A 112 10.52 17.87 -2.19
CA GLU A 112 9.97 18.36 -3.44
C GLU A 112 8.76 17.59 -3.97
N VAL A 113 8.59 16.31 -3.60
CA VAL A 113 7.45 15.50 -4.02
C VAL A 113 6.33 15.44 -2.98
N ARG A 114 6.50 16.06 -1.81
CA ARG A 114 5.56 16.01 -0.69
C ARG A 114 4.89 17.36 -0.47
N ALA A 115 3.65 17.35 0.00
CA ALA A 115 3.09 18.53 0.63
C ALA A 115 3.80 18.80 1.97
N GLU A 116 3.93 20.06 2.33
CA GLU A 116 4.52 20.47 3.60
C GLU A 116 3.76 19.83 4.76
N THR A 117 4.47 19.23 5.70
CA THR A 117 3.87 18.33 6.69
C THR A 117 4.52 18.51 8.05
N LEU A 118 3.70 18.69 9.08
CA LEU A 118 4.05 18.60 10.49
C LEU A 118 3.48 17.31 11.08
N ILE A 119 4.24 16.62 11.92
CA ILE A 119 3.75 15.48 12.71
C ILE A 119 3.99 15.78 14.16
N SER A 120 2.93 15.97 14.93
CA SER A 120 2.99 16.30 16.35
C SER A 120 1.80 15.71 17.12
N LYS A 121 1.97 15.56 18.43
CA LYS A 121 0.90 15.29 19.39
C LYS A 121 0.47 16.55 20.14
N THR A 122 1.20 17.64 19.95
CA THR A 122 1.02 18.91 20.67
C THR A 122 0.06 19.83 19.90
N ALA A 123 -1.05 20.15 20.51
CA ALA A 123 -2.06 21.02 19.88
C ALA A 123 -1.52 22.42 19.51
N ALA A 124 -0.55 22.94 20.27
CA ALA A 124 0.06 24.23 19.98
C ALA A 124 0.82 24.22 18.65
N ASP A 125 1.61 23.16 18.40
CA ASP A 125 2.37 23.00 17.15
C ASP A 125 1.43 22.94 15.94
N ILE A 126 0.37 22.14 16.05
CA ILE A 126 -0.63 21.96 14.95
C ILE A 126 -1.34 23.28 14.65
N LYS A 127 -1.68 24.06 15.68
CA LYS A 127 -2.29 25.39 15.52
C LYS A 127 -1.33 26.39 14.88
N ALA A 128 -0.06 26.37 15.28
CA ALA A 128 0.98 27.21 14.68
C ALA A 128 1.13 26.88 13.19
N PHE A 129 1.30 25.60 12.85
CA PHE A 129 1.37 25.13 11.47
C PHE A 129 0.12 25.52 10.66
N SER A 130 -1.07 25.33 11.22
CA SER A 130 -2.32 25.74 10.55
C SER A 130 -2.35 27.25 10.27
N LYS A 131 -1.90 28.08 11.24
CA LYS A 131 -1.83 29.54 11.06
C LYS A 131 -0.84 29.94 9.97
N GLU A 132 0.34 29.33 9.93
CA GLU A 132 1.36 29.56 8.89
C GLU A 132 0.83 29.25 7.48
N HIS A 133 -0.08 28.26 7.37
CA HIS A 133 -0.72 27.86 6.10
C HIS A 133 -2.08 28.56 5.87
N GLY A 134 -2.30 29.72 6.48
CA GLY A 134 -3.53 30.51 6.28
C GLY A 134 -4.81 29.80 6.73
N GLY A 135 -4.72 28.89 7.70
CA GLY A 135 -5.83 28.11 8.24
C GLY A 135 -6.35 27.02 7.29
N LYS A 136 -5.62 26.69 6.22
CA LYS A 136 -6.00 25.65 5.24
C LYS A 136 -5.05 24.46 5.33
N VAL A 137 -5.42 23.48 6.12
CA VAL A 137 -4.63 22.25 6.31
C VAL A 137 -5.51 21.01 6.32
N ILE A 138 -4.90 19.87 6.05
CA ILE A 138 -5.52 18.56 6.24
C ILE A 138 -4.94 17.96 7.53
N LEU A 139 -5.80 17.52 8.42
CA LEU A 139 -5.43 16.74 9.60
C LEU A 139 -5.79 15.29 9.39
N LYS A 140 -4.87 14.38 9.73
CA LYS A 140 -5.08 12.93 9.62
C LYS A 140 -4.30 12.18 10.69
N PRO A 141 -4.76 10.98 11.13
CA PRO A 141 -4.00 10.17 12.07
C PRO A 141 -2.73 9.62 11.41
N LEU A 142 -1.70 9.35 12.22
CA LEU A 142 -0.45 8.72 11.77
C LEU A 142 -0.71 7.29 11.28
N GLN A 143 -1.61 6.56 11.95
CA GLN A 143 -2.08 5.23 11.56
C GLN A 143 -3.47 5.32 10.94
N GLY A 144 -3.85 4.32 10.14
CA GLY A 144 -5.15 4.21 9.49
C GLY A 144 -5.09 4.28 7.97
N SER A 145 -6.10 3.72 7.33
CA SER A 145 -6.27 3.63 5.88
C SER A 145 -7.66 4.11 5.45
N GLY A 146 -7.93 4.14 4.14
CA GLY A 146 -9.27 4.40 3.62
C GLY A 146 -9.84 5.81 3.87
N GLY A 147 -9.03 6.79 4.29
CA GLY A 147 -9.49 8.16 4.56
C GLY A 147 -10.22 8.32 5.89
N GLN A 148 -10.18 7.33 6.78
CA GLN A 148 -10.74 7.45 8.13
C GLN A 148 -9.96 8.49 8.96
N GLY A 149 -10.67 9.33 9.72
CA GLY A 149 -10.06 10.36 10.55
C GLY A 149 -9.38 11.51 9.78
N VAL A 150 -9.66 11.66 8.47
CA VAL A 150 -9.14 12.77 7.66
C VAL A 150 -10.10 13.96 7.74
N PHE A 151 -9.58 15.10 8.16
CA PHE A 151 -10.33 16.35 8.28
C PHE A 151 -9.68 17.47 7.47
N ALA A 152 -10.48 18.19 6.70
CA ALA A 152 -10.06 19.45 6.09
C ALA A 152 -10.39 20.62 7.02
N VAL A 153 -9.37 21.40 7.34
CA VAL A 153 -9.50 22.66 8.07
C VAL A 153 -9.48 23.79 7.06
N GLY A 154 -10.38 24.75 7.23
CA GLY A 154 -10.45 25.95 6.40
C GLY A 154 -11.87 26.39 6.07
N GLY A 155 -12.04 27.65 5.63
CA GLY A 155 -13.32 28.27 5.33
C GLY A 155 -14.21 28.42 6.56
N LYS A 156 -15.52 28.23 6.40
CA LYS A 156 -16.52 28.35 7.49
C LYS A 156 -16.36 27.30 8.61
N LYS A 157 -15.53 26.26 8.41
CA LYS A 157 -15.30 25.16 9.37
C LYS A 157 -14.04 25.36 10.25
N ALA A 158 -13.31 26.46 10.12
CA ALA A 158 -12.10 26.75 10.93
C ALA A 158 -12.39 26.84 12.45
N SER A 159 -13.66 27.06 12.86
CA SER A 159 -14.08 27.10 14.26
C SER A 159 -13.90 25.78 15.02
N ASN A 160 -13.74 24.63 14.34
CA ASN A 160 -13.72 23.31 14.97
C ASN A 160 -12.30 22.69 15.06
N LEU A 161 -11.23 23.46 14.79
CA LEU A 161 -9.86 22.95 14.79
C LEU A 161 -9.50 22.25 16.12
N ASN A 162 -9.87 22.81 17.26
CA ASN A 162 -9.59 22.20 18.58
C ASN A 162 -10.25 20.83 18.73
N GLN A 163 -11.50 20.70 18.31
CA GLN A 163 -12.25 19.46 18.38
C GLN A 163 -11.65 18.39 17.45
N MET A 164 -11.20 18.79 16.24
CA MET A 164 -10.53 17.89 15.30
C MET A 164 -9.19 17.39 15.86
N ILE A 165 -8.38 18.29 16.44
CA ILE A 165 -7.12 17.92 17.10
C ILE A 165 -7.38 16.96 18.26
N GLU A 166 -8.37 17.24 19.09
CA GLU A 166 -8.73 16.37 20.21
C GLU A 166 -9.21 15.00 19.73
N ALA A 167 -10.08 14.95 18.72
CA ALA A 167 -10.61 13.70 18.19
C ALA A 167 -9.51 12.78 17.64
N ILE A 168 -8.57 13.31 16.81
CA ILE A 168 -7.48 12.52 16.24
C ILE A 168 -6.43 12.21 17.31
N GLY A 169 -6.13 13.17 18.20
CA GLY A 169 -5.07 13.06 19.20
C GLY A 169 -5.32 12.00 20.27
N ARG A 170 -6.56 11.51 20.43
CA ARG A 170 -6.88 10.38 21.31
C ARG A 170 -6.12 9.11 20.90
N ASP A 171 -6.00 8.88 19.60
CA ASP A 171 -5.40 7.67 19.05
C ASP A 171 -3.89 7.81 18.78
N GLY A 172 -3.28 8.98 19.00
CA GLY A 172 -1.84 9.14 18.86
C GLY A 172 -1.39 10.45 18.21
N TYR A 173 -0.35 10.34 17.37
CA TYR A 173 0.20 11.48 16.63
C TYR A 173 -0.74 11.94 15.50
N ILE A 174 -0.73 13.25 15.26
CA ILE A 174 -1.50 13.91 14.21
C ILE A 174 -0.54 14.37 13.12
N ILE A 175 -0.89 14.08 11.87
CA ILE A 175 -0.28 14.66 10.69
C ILE A 175 -1.09 15.91 10.33
N ALA A 176 -0.46 17.07 10.35
CA ALA A 176 -0.98 18.31 9.77
C ALA A 176 -0.24 18.54 8.43
N GLN A 177 -0.98 18.65 7.35
CA GLN A 177 -0.44 18.76 6.00
C GLN A 177 -1.04 19.97 5.29
N SER A 178 -0.22 20.74 4.57
CA SER A 178 -0.69 21.86 3.77
C SER A 178 -1.74 21.39 2.75
N TYR A 179 -2.80 22.17 2.60
CA TYR A 179 -3.87 21.86 1.64
C TYR A 179 -3.37 22.06 0.21
N LEU A 180 -3.58 21.07 -0.64
CA LEU A 180 -3.27 21.13 -2.06
C LEU A 180 -4.53 21.52 -2.84
N PRO A 181 -4.60 22.71 -3.47
CA PRO A 181 -5.80 23.16 -4.20
C PRO A 181 -6.21 22.20 -5.33
N ALA A 182 -5.25 21.50 -5.95
CA ALA A 182 -5.50 20.52 -7.00
C ALA A 182 -6.32 19.30 -6.51
N ALA A 183 -6.43 19.07 -5.18
CA ALA A 183 -7.24 18.00 -4.61
C ALA A 183 -8.73 18.11 -4.95
N SER A 184 -9.22 19.31 -5.25
CA SER A 184 -10.60 19.53 -5.73
C SER A 184 -10.91 18.81 -7.04
N LYS A 185 -9.89 18.45 -7.83
CA LYS A 185 -10.00 17.68 -9.08
C LYS A 185 -9.82 16.17 -8.88
N GLY A 186 -9.74 15.73 -7.61
CA GLY A 186 -9.44 14.34 -7.26
C GLY A 186 -7.94 14.06 -7.22
N ASP A 187 -7.60 12.76 -7.15
CA ASP A 187 -6.23 12.27 -7.15
C ASP A 187 -6.03 11.18 -8.20
N ILE A 188 -4.79 10.96 -8.57
CA ILE A 188 -4.39 9.88 -9.48
C ILE A 188 -3.74 8.78 -8.66
N ARG A 189 -4.29 7.55 -8.68
CA ARG A 189 -3.59 6.33 -8.27
C ARG A 189 -2.77 5.81 -9.44
N LEU A 190 -1.43 5.81 -9.29
CA LEU A 190 -0.51 5.21 -10.25
C LEU A 190 0.19 4.01 -9.60
N PHE A 191 0.21 2.86 -10.27
CA PHE A 191 0.94 1.69 -9.80
C PHE A 191 2.38 1.69 -10.32
N LEU A 192 3.29 1.33 -9.41
CA LEU A 192 4.70 1.11 -9.72
C LEU A 192 5.04 -0.36 -9.45
N MET A 193 5.89 -0.93 -10.28
CA MET A 193 6.47 -2.26 -10.11
C MET A 193 7.98 -2.16 -10.29
N ASN A 194 8.76 -2.75 -9.38
CA ASN A 194 10.22 -2.64 -9.38
C ASN A 194 10.71 -1.17 -9.46
N GLY A 195 10.01 -0.27 -8.76
CA GLY A 195 10.30 1.17 -8.75
C GLY A 195 9.95 1.94 -10.01
N ALA A 196 9.37 1.31 -11.04
CA ALA A 196 8.99 1.97 -12.29
C ALA A 196 7.46 1.93 -12.52
N PRO A 197 6.86 2.91 -13.22
CA PRO A 197 5.45 2.87 -13.56
C PRO A 197 5.04 1.59 -14.29
N LEU A 198 4.05 0.89 -13.74
CA LEU A 198 3.52 -0.32 -14.34
C LEU A 198 2.74 0.02 -15.61
N LYS A 199 3.14 -0.53 -16.76
CA LYS A 199 2.52 -0.27 -18.05
C LYS A 199 2.50 -1.49 -18.97
N ILE A 200 1.56 -1.49 -19.92
CA ILE A 200 1.51 -2.42 -21.05
C ILE A 200 1.38 -1.59 -22.33
N GLY A 201 2.41 -1.60 -23.16
CA GLY A 201 2.50 -0.68 -24.30
C GLY A 201 2.47 0.78 -23.83
N ALA A 202 1.55 1.58 -24.35
CA ALA A 202 1.35 2.98 -23.94
C ALA A 202 0.39 3.15 -22.76
N LYS A 203 -0.21 2.07 -22.23
CA LYS A 203 -1.24 2.13 -21.17
C LYS A 203 -0.59 1.94 -19.79
N TYR A 204 -0.69 2.96 -18.94
CA TYR A 204 -0.26 2.91 -17.56
C TYR A 204 -1.32 2.29 -16.66
N CYS A 205 -0.89 1.56 -15.63
CA CYS A 205 -1.77 1.06 -14.59
C CYS A 205 -2.10 2.22 -13.63
N ALA A 206 -3.07 3.01 -14.03
CA ALA A 206 -3.49 4.20 -13.30
C ALA A 206 -4.99 4.43 -13.43
N LEU A 207 -5.54 5.17 -12.47
CA LEU A 207 -6.90 5.69 -12.50
C LEU A 207 -6.97 7.01 -11.74
N ARG A 208 -7.96 7.84 -12.07
CA ARG A 208 -8.32 9.04 -11.33
C ARG A 208 -9.49 8.72 -10.39
N ARG A 209 -9.35 9.14 -9.13
CA ARG A 209 -10.45 9.12 -8.16
C ARG A 209 -10.99 10.53 -8.00
N VAL A 210 -12.29 10.70 -8.17
CA VAL A 210 -12.99 11.98 -8.04
C VAL A 210 -13.88 11.91 -6.81
N ALA A 211 -13.72 12.87 -5.89
CA ALA A 211 -14.53 12.93 -4.69
C ALA A 211 -16.01 13.20 -5.02
N ALA A 212 -16.92 12.72 -4.19
CA ALA A 212 -18.31 13.15 -4.24
C ALA A 212 -18.43 14.66 -3.95
N GLU A 213 -19.47 15.30 -4.47
CA GLU A 213 -19.68 16.72 -4.27
C GLU A 213 -19.75 17.07 -2.76
N GLY A 214 -18.89 17.99 -2.34
CA GLY A 214 -18.79 18.45 -0.94
C GLY A 214 -17.90 17.60 -0.02
N ASP A 215 -17.30 16.50 -0.48
CA ASP A 215 -16.29 15.73 0.27
C ASP A 215 -14.86 16.09 -0.21
N VAL A 216 -13.92 16.08 0.73
CA VAL A 216 -12.48 16.24 0.44
C VAL A 216 -11.79 14.91 0.18
N ARG A 217 -12.48 13.78 0.42
CA ARG A 217 -11.97 12.43 0.27
C ARG A 217 -12.39 11.87 -1.09
N SER A 218 -11.43 11.48 -1.90
CA SER A 218 -11.65 10.88 -3.22
C SER A 218 -11.87 9.35 -3.17
N ASN A 219 -11.90 8.76 -1.96
CA ASN A 219 -12.08 7.32 -1.79
C ASN A 219 -13.49 6.86 -2.19
N VAL A 220 -13.57 5.71 -2.88
CA VAL A 220 -14.84 5.11 -3.32
C VAL A 220 -15.78 4.79 -2.16
N HIS A 221 -15.23 4.41 -0.99
CA HIS A 221 -16.02 4.22 0.23
C HIS A 221 -16.73 5.48 0.73
N ALA A 222 -16.29 6.66 0.26
CA ALA A 222 -16.93 7.95 0.53
C ALA A 222 -17.85 8.41 -0.62
N GLY A 223 -18.18 7.52 -1.59
CA GLY A 223 -19.07 7.85 -2.72
C GLY A 223 -18.37 8.45 -3.93
N GLY A 224 -17.03 8.44 -3.98
CA GLY A 224 -16.26 8.90 -5.13
C GLY A 224 -16.39 8.01 -6.37
N SER A 225 -16.14 8.56 -7.56
CA SER A 225 -16.08 7.84 -8.83
C SER A 225 -14.63 7.51 -9.23
N MET A 226 -14.49 6.54 -10.15
CA MET A 226 -13.20 6.17 -10.74
C MET A 226 -13.26 6.35 -12.25
N GLU A 227 -12.26 7.04 -12.80
CA GLU A 227 -12.14 7.38 -14.21
C GLU A 227 -10.78 6.99 -14.76
N PRO A 228 -10.60 6.86 -16.08
CA PRO A 228 -9.29 6.74 -16.69
C PRO A 228 -8.41 7.94 -16.31
N ALA A 229 -7.14 7.68 -16.03
CA ALA A 229 -6.15 8.73 -15.77
C ALA A 229 -5.20 8.87 -16.95
N GLU A 230 -4.88 10.11 -17.31
CA GLU A 230 -3.77 10.42 -18.20
C GLU A 230 -2.50 10.59 -17.36
N ILE A 231 -1.43 9.93 -17.77
CA ILE A 231 -0.12 9.98 -17.12
C ILE A 231 0.83 10.77 -18.02
N GLY A 232 1.23 11.94 -17.54
CA GLY A 232 2.12 12.87 -18.22
C GLY A 232 3.51 12.95 -17.57
N GLU A 233 4.26 13.96 -17.97
CA GLU A 233 5.63 14.18 -17.47
C GLU A 233 5.68 14.40 -15.95
N THR A 234 4.67 15.06 -15.38
CA THR A 234 4.60 15.31 -13.94
C THR A 234 4.56 14.03 -13.13
N GLU A 235 3.63 13.11 -13.46
CA GLU A 235 3.46 11.84 -12.76
C GLU A 235 4.69 10.94 -12.93
N LEU A 236 5.28 10.94 -14.13
CA LEU A 236 6.50 10.19 -14.44
C LEU A 236 7.71 10.72 -13.67
N ARG A 237 7.87 12.06 -13.59
CA ARG A 237 8.91 12.69 -12.78
C ARG A 237 8.77 12.35 -11.30
N LEU A 238 7.56 12.44 -10.75
CA LEU A 238 7.29 12.07 -9.35
C LEU A 238 7.68 10.61 -9.08
N ALA A 239 7.31 9.70 -9.97
CA ALA A 239 7.68 8.29 -9.85
C ALA A 239 9.21 8.09 -9.89
N GLU A 240 9.92 8.79 -10.76
CA GLU A 240 11.39 8.69 -10.88
C GLU A 240 12.11 9.26 -9.64
N VAL A 241 11.64 10.37 -9.07
CA VAL A 241 12.23 10.96 -7.85
C VAL A 241 12.13 10.03 -6.65
N ILE A 242 11.02 9.27 -6.50
CA ILE A 242 10.84 8.36 -5.36
C ILE A 242 11.45 6.97 -5.59
N ARG A 243 11.76 6.62 -6.83
CA ARG A 243 12.27 5.31 -7.22
C ARG A 243 13.47 4.82 -6.39
N PRO A 244 14.53 5.64 -6.15
CA PRO A 244 15.71 5.18 -5.40
C PRO A 244 15.37 4.68 -4.01
N LYS A 245 14.40 5.32 -3.32
CA LYS A 245 13.95 4.88 -2.01
C LYS A 245 13.13 3.59 -2.10
N LEU A 246 12.23 3.48 -3.07
CA LEU A 246 11.43 2.26 -3.26
C LEU A 246 12.32 1.03 -3.55
N ILE A 247 13.35 1.19 -4.39
CA ILE A 247 14.32 0.14 -4.69
C ILE A 247 15.11 -0.24 -3.43
N ARG A 248 15.66 0.75 -2.71
CA ARG A 248 16.43 0.52 -1.47
C ARG A 248 15.60 -0.18 -0.39
N ASP A 249 14.30 0.03 -0.38
CA ASP A 249 13.38 -0.56 0.60
C ASP A 249 12.72 -1.86 0.08
N GLY A 250 13.12 -2.40 -1.07
CA GLY A 250 12.63 -3.68 -1.59
C GLY A 250 11.15 -3.67 -1.98
N MET A 251 10.64 -2.53 -2.46
CA MET A 251 9.22 -2.36 -2.79
C MET A 251 8.91 -2.84 -4.20
N PHE A 252 8.44 -4.07 -4.31
CA PHE A 252 8.05 -4.70 -5.58
C PHE A 252 6.84 -4.04 -6.24
N LEU A 253 5.72 -3.97 -5.51
CA LEU A 253 4.45 -3.43 -6.03
C LEU A 253 3.93 -2.33 -5.10
N VAL A 254 3.75 -1.15 -5.67
CA VAL A 254 3.39 0.07 -4.95
C VAL A 254 2.27 0.80 -5.67
N GLY A 255 1.36 1.42 -4.91
CA GLY A 255 0.42 2.41 -5.42
C GLY A 255 0.76 3.78 -4.87
N ILE A 256 0.95 4.77 -5.72
CA ILE A 256 1.13 6.16 -5.29
C ILE A 256 -0.11 6.98 -5.61
N ASP A 257 -0.46 7.88 -4.70
CA ASP A 257 -1.59 8.80 -4.86
C ASP A 257 -1.05 10.20 -5.13
N ILE A 258 -1.39 10.76 -6.29
CA ILE A 258 -0.84 12.02 -6.80
C ILE A 258 -1.94 13.07 -6.88
N VAL A 259 -1.63 14.28 -6.39
CA VAL A 259 -2.47 15.48 -6.52
C VAL A 259 -1.63 16.63 -7.05
N GLY A 260 -1.92 17.07 -8.26
CA GLY A 260 -1.11 18.07 -8.94
C GLY A 260 0.33 17.59 -9.14
N ASP A 261 1.29 18.31 -8.58
CA ASP A 261 2.73 18.02 -8.64
C ASP A 261 3.28 17.35 -7.36
N LYS A 262 2.39 16.83 -6.49
CA LYS A 262 2.74 16.22 -5.20
C LYS A 262 2.17 14.82 -5.06
N ILE A 263 2.91 13.97 -4.34
CA ILE A 263 2.44 12.67 -3.86
C ILE A 263 1.78 12.88 -2.50
N LEU A 264 0.60 12.33 -2.29
CA LEU A 264 -0.12 12.35 -1.01
C LEU A 264 0.18 11.14 -0.15
N GLU A 265 0.34 9.97 -0.79
CA GLU A 265 0.47 8.69 -0.10
C GLU A 265 1.23 7.69 -0.96
N VAL A 266 1.96 6.80 -0.30
CA VAL A 266 2.65 5.65 -0.89
C VAL A 266 2.12 4.38 -0.24
N ASN A 267 1.39 3.60 -1.01
CA ASN A 267 0.71 2.38 -0.55
C ASN A 267 1.56 1.16 -0.91
N VAL A 268 2.20 0.52 0.08
CA VAL A 268 3.15 -0.58 -0.13
C VAL A 268 2.65 -1.95 0.35
N PHE A 269 1.68 -2.00 1.28
CA PHE A 269 1.14 -3.28 1.77
C PHE A 269 0.11 -3.85 0.81
N SER A 270 -0.96 -3.13 0.54
CA SER A 270 -2.08 -3.64 -0.26
C SER A 270 -2.66 -2.58 -1.20
N PRO A 271 -1.88 -2.08 -2.20
CA PRO A 271 -2.43 -1.11 -3.13
C PRO A 271 -3.65 -1.71 -3.85
N GLY A 272 -4.82 -1.10 -3.61
CA GLY A 272 -6.09 -1.50 -4.19
C GLY A 272 -6.31 -0.95 -5.59
N ASN A 273 -7.37 -1.45 -6.28
CA ASN A 273 -7.85 -0.98 -7.60
C ASN A 273 -7.07 -1.45 -8.84
N LEU A 274 -6.15 -2.41 -8.72
CA LEU A 274 -5.45 -3.00 -9.87
C LEU A 274 -6.42 -3.57 -10.93
N HIS A 275 -7.49 -4.23 -10.47
CA HIS A 275 -8.54 -4.75 -11.36
C HIS A 275 -9.30 -3.62 -12.07
N THR A 276 -9.63 -2.56 -11.36
CA THR A 276 -10.31 -1.38 -11.94
C THR A 276 -9.43 -0.70 -12.99
N CYS A 277 -8.14 -0.52 -12.74
CA CYS A 277 -7.19 -0.02 -13.73
C CYS A 277 -7.18 -0.92 -14.97
N SER A 278 -7.15 -2.25 -14.79
CA SER A 278 -7.17 -3.20 -15.89
C SER A 278 -8.46 -3.08 -16.74
N LYS A 279 -9.60 -2.92 -16.06
CA LYS A 279 -10.92 -2.75 -16.74
C LYS A 279 -10.98 -1.44 -17.51
N LEU A 280 -10.56 -0.33 -16.90
CA LEU A 280 -10.57 1.00 -17.53
C LEU A 280 -9.62 1.07 -18.74
N ALA A 281 -8.43 0.48 -18.61
CA ALA A 281 -7.43 0.45 -19.69
C ALA A 281 -7.71 -0.62 -20.77
N GLY A 282 -8.60 -1.60 -20.51
CA GLY A 282 -8.86 -2.72 -21.41
C GLY A 282 -7.67 -3.68 -21.58
N VAL A 283 -6.79 -3.77 -20.57
CA VAL A 283 -5.61 -4.66 -20.55
C VAL A 283 -5.47 -5.32 -19.19
N ARG A 284 -4.72 -6.42 -19.10
CA ARG A 284 -4.57 -7.20 -17.87
C ARG A 284 -3.23 -6.91 -17.20
N PHE A 285 -3.16 -5.91 -16.32
CA PHE A 285 -1.93 -5.54 -15.60
C PHE A 285 -1.41 -6.61 -14.64
N SER A 286 -2.22 -7.59 -14.25
CA SER A 286 -1.72 -8.75 -13.47
C SER A 286 -0.75 -9.64 -14.27
N THR A 287 -0.78 -9.62 -15.60
CA THR A 287 0.12 -10.43 -16.44
C THR A 287 1.59 -10.06 -16.21
N PRO A 288 2.05 -8.82 -16.43
CA PRO A 288 3.45 -8.46 -16.20
C PRO A 288 3.87 -8.60 -14.72
N ILE A 289 2.93 -8.47 -13.77
CA ILE A 289 3.22 -8.71 -12.34
C ILE A 289 3.56 -10.20 -12.13
N LEU A 290 2.76 -11.12 -12.67
CA LEU A 290 3.01 -12.56 -12.53
C LEU A 290 4.28 -12.97 -13.27
N GLU A 291 4.52 -12.49 -14.48
CA GLU A 291 5.75 -12.74 -15.25
C GLU A 291 6.99 -12.27 -14.47
N SER A 292 6.92 -11.09 -13.82
CA SER A 292 8.00 -10.61 -12.96
C SER A 292 8.22 -11.50 -11.75
N ILE A 293 7.15 -11.99 -11.11
CA ILE A 293 7.23 -12.92 -9.97
C ILE A 293 7.86 -14.26 -10.43
N GLU A 294 7.40 -14.83 -11.53
CA GLU A 294 7.93 -16.09 -12.08
C GLU A 294 9.43 -15.97 -12.37
N ARG A 295 9.85 -14.88 -13.02
CA ARG A 295 11.28 -14.62 -13.27
C ARG A 295 12.11 -14.53 -11.98
N LYS A 296 11.57 -13.86 -10.92
CA LYS A 296 12.26 -13.78 -9.62
C LYS A 296 12.39 -15.15 -8.95
N VAL A 297 11.39 -16.01 -9.08
CA VAL A 297 11.44 -17.39 -8.59
C VAL A 297 12.49 -18.21 -9.35
N GLU A 298 12.57 -18.06 -10.66
CA GLU A 298 13.61 -18.72 -11.47
C GLU A 298 15.01 -18.28 -11.03
N LEU A 299 15.23 -16.98 -10.85
CA LEU A 299 16.49 -16.44 -10.33
C LEU A 299 16.82 -16.98 -8.93
N ARG A 300 15.82 -17.05 -8.04
CA ARG A 300 16.00 -17.59 -6.69
C ARG A 300 16.44 -19.05 -6.69
N LYS A 301 15.95 -19.85 -7.65
CA LYS A 301 16.28 -21.27 -7.80
C LYS A 301 17.62 -21.52 -8.50
N ASP A 302 18.21 -20.51 -9.11
CA ASP A 302 19.52 -20.62 -9.76
C ASP A 302 20.62 -20.69 -8.68
N PRO A 303 21.40 -21.79 -8.60
CA PRO A 303 22.47 -21.95 -7.61
C PRO A 303 23.56 -20.88 -7.70
N SER A 304 23.71 -20.22 -8.85
CA SER A 304 24.67 -19.13 -9.04
C SER A 304 24.14 -17.78 -8.54
N CYS A 305 22.86 -17.66 -8.22
CA CYS A 305 22.24 -16.45 -7.75
C CYS A 305 22.44 -16.28 -6.24
N ASN A 306 23.30 -15.32 -5.86
CA ASN A 306 23.58 -14.96 -4.47
C ASN A 306 22.80 -13.71 -3.99
N LEU A 307 21.67 -13.40 -4.65
CA LEU A 307 20.87 -12.24 -4.28
C LEU A 307 20.01 -12.53 -3.05
N ASP A 308 19.99 -11.59 -2.13
CA ASP A 308 19.10 -11.62 -0.98
C ASP A 308 17.63 -11.30 -1.38
N ASN A 309 16.72 -11.39 -0.42
CA ASN A 309 15.30 -11.12 -0.67
C ASN A 309 15.05 -9.69 -1.12
N LEU A 310 15.76 -8.73 -0.55
CA LEU A 310 15.61 -7.31 -0.87
C LEU A 310 15.98 -7.05 -2.35
N ALA A 311 17.14 -7.53 -2.78
CA ALA A 311 17.60 -7.36 -4.16
C ALA A 311 16.66 -8.04 -5.17
N LEU A 312 16.24 -9.30 -4.88
CA LEU A 312 15.28 -10.03 -5.71
C LEU A 312 13.92 -9.33 -5.78
N SER A 313 13.48 -8.68 -4.70
CA SER A 313 12.18 -8.01 -4.67
C SER A 313 12.04 -6.91 -5.72
N VAL A 314 13.12 -6.30 -6.18
CA VAL A 314 13.09 -5.11 -7.05
C VAL A 314 13.79 -5.28 -8.40
N LEU A 315 14.21 -6.50 -8.74
CA LEU A 315 14.82 -6.85 -10.04
C LEU A 315 13.85 -6.78 -11.21
#